data_04822e3b95d1b10f52ee833e61b529a3
#
_entry.id   04822e3b95d1b10f52ee833e61b529a3
#
_cell.length_a   1.000
_cell.length_b   1.000
_cell.length_c   1.000
_cell.angle_alpha   90.00
_cell.angle_beta   90.00
_cell.angle_gamma   90.00
#
_symmetry.space_group_name_H-M   'P 1'
#
loop_
_entity.id
_entity.type
_entity.pdbx_description
1 polymer ?
#
loop_
_entity_poly.entity_id
_entity_poly.type
_entity_poly.pdbx_seq_one_letter_code
_entity_poly.pdbx_strand_id
1 'polypeptide(L)'
;RRVILSEAEFLARRESVDRKLVIRQREDYTQLAVVEDGILVEHYVDRASATSLIGNVYLGRVQNVLPSMEAAFIDIGRGRNAVLYAGEVDWDSYGVTAEDRKVEKVFKSGQTVLVQVTKDPIGAKGARLTGHISLPGRYIVYSPGGHLSGISRKLPDVERTRLRRILGELIGDNESVIVRTAAEGVAAEELVRDVNRLKAQWEVIEKKVKAGKAPEALYSEPDLTLRIVRDLFTEDFAKLTVQGDDAHEAISAYVGHVAPHLTDRIERFEPGEDGRDLFAQYRIDEQIAKALDRKVFLPSGGSLVIDRTEAMTVIDVNTGRFTGSGGNLEATVTSNNLEAAEEIVRQLRLRDLGGIVVIDFIDMVLPSNRELLLRRLVECLGRDRTRHQVAEVTSLGLVQLTRKRIGTGLAEAFTEECDHCHGSGYLRFDNPVDSQAPADGGERRSGRRRRKNG
;
A
#
# COMPACT_ATOMS: atom_id res chain seq x y z
N ARG A 1 -28.14 12.41 19.82
CA ARG A 1 -27.10 11.81 20.68
C ARG A 1 -26.44 10.72 19.84
N ARG A 2 -25.31 10.98 19.20
CA ARG A 2 -24.42 9.90 18.75
C ARG A 2 -23.65 9.44 19.99
N VAL A 3 -23.99 8.26 20.46
CA VAL A 3 -23.29 7.58 21.54
C VAL A 3 -21.91 7.20 21.02
N ILE A 4 -20.86 7.49 21.78
CA ILE A 4 -19.53 6.93 21.53
C ILE A 4 -19.73 5.41 21.52
N LEU A 5 -19.43 4.76 20.39
CA LEU A 5 -19.56 3.31 20.27
C LEU A 5 -18.68 2.65 21.33
N SER A 6 -19.24 1.69 22.04
CA SER A 6 -18.44 0.81 22.90
C SER A 6 -17.44 0.03 22.04
N GLU A 7 -16.36 -0.41 22.63
CA GLU A 7 -15.34 -1.24 21.96
C GLU A 7 -15.97 -2.49 21.30
N ALA A 8 -16.93 -3.13 21.99
CA ALA A 8 -17.64 -4.28 21.46
C ALA A 8 -18.51 -3.95 20.23
N GLU A 9 -19.21 -2.80 20.24
CA GLU A 9 -20.00 -2.34 19.08
C GLU A 9 -19.11 -1.95 17.91
N PHE A 10 -17.95 -1.38 18.17
CA PHE A 10 -16.98 -1.04 17.14
C PHE A 10 -16.41 -2.32 16.49
N LEU A 11 -16.04 -3.32 17.28
CA LEU A 11 -15.56 -4.61 16.79
C LEU A 11 -16.64 -5.36 16.00
N ALA A 12 -17.88 -5.41 16.50
CA ALA A 12 -19.01 -6.04 15.81
C ALA A 12 -19.29 -5.41 14.45
N ARG A 13 -19.26 -4.08 14.33
CA ARG A 13 -19.38 -3.40 13.03
C ARG A 13 -18.23 -3.74 12.08
N ARG A 14 -17.04 -3.96 12.62
CA ARG A 14 -15.86 -4.33 11.83
C ARG A 14 -15.99 -5.71 11.21
N GLU A 15 -16.67 -6.64 11.86
CA GLU A 15 -16.84 -8.03 11.41
C GLU A 15 -17.93 -8.19 10.34
N SER A 16 -18.90 -7.27 10.25
CA SER A 16 -20.07 -7.34 9.37
C SER A 16 -20.00 -6.45 8.13
N VAL A 17 -18.80 -6.06 7.67
CA VAL A 17 -18.62 -5.14 6.53
C VAL A 17 -18.92 -5.85 5.20
N ASP A 18 -19.81 -5.28 4.36
CA ASP A 18 -19.99 -5.70 2.96
C ASP A 18 -18.86 -5.16 2.09
N ARG A 19 -17.87 -6.03 1.81
CA ARG A 19 -16.65 -5.68 1.07
C ARG A 19 -16.70 -6.19 -0.36
N LYS A 20 -16.41 -5.30 -1.31
CA LYS A 20 -16.41 -5.60 -2.74
C LYS A 20 -15.12 -5.11 -3.39
N LEU A 21 -14.62 -5.88 -4.34
CA LEU A 21 -13.54 -5.45 -5.23
C LEU A 21 -14.15 -5.14 -6.60
N VAL A 22 -13.92 -3.93 -7.07
CA VAL A 22 -14.50 -3.39 -8.30
C VAL A 22 -13.36 -3.02 -9.24
N ILE A 23 -13.33 -3.59 -10.44
CA ILE A 23 -12.23 -3.43 -11.39
C ILE A 23 -12.78 -2.89 -12.71
N ARG A 24 -12.20 -1.80 -13.20
CA ARG A 24 -12.53 -1.19 -14.49
C ARG A 24 -11.29 -1.14 -15.38
N GLN A 25 -11.33 -1.88 -16.48
CA GLN A 25 -10.30 -1.83 -17.52
C GLN A 25 -10.62 -0.72 -18.52
N ARG A 26 -9.61 0.04 -18.87
CA ARG A 26 -9.55 1.01 -19.97
C ARG A 26 -8.42 0.62 -20.92
N GLU A 27 -8.32 1.29 -22.07
CA GLU A 27 -7.32 0.99 -23.08
C GLU A 27 -5.88 1.03 -22.55
N ASP A 28 -5.52 2.07 -21.79
CA ASP A 28 -4.15 2.31 -21.30
C ASP A 28 -3.93 1.92 -19.84
N TYR A 29 -4.97 1.60 -19.07
CA TYR A 29 -4.85 1.32 -17.64
C TYR A 29 -6.03 0.52 -17.10
N THR A 30 -5.78 -0.14 -15.98
CA THR A 30 -6.81 -0.81 -15.18
C THR A 30 -6.90 -0.15 -13.81
N GLN A 31 -8.11 0.16 -13.37
CA GLN A 31 -8.39 0.71 -12.05
C GLN A 31 -9.03 -0.35 -11.16
N LEU A 32 -8.54 -0.44 -9.93
CA LEU A 32 -9.06 -1.34 -8.91
C LEU A 32 -9.53 -0.52 -7.71
N ALA A 33 -10.72 -0.81 -7.23
CA ALA A 33 -11.33 -0.11 -6.11
C ALA A 33 -11.86 -1.10 -5.08
N VAL A 34 -11.51 -0.90 -3.81
CA VAL A 34 -12.11 -1.62 -2.68
C VAL A 34 -13.20 -0.74 -2.10
N VAL A 35 -14.41 -1.31 -2.03
CA VAL A 35 -15.60 -0.64 -1.50
C VAL A 35 -16.06 -1.40 -0.27
N GLU A 36 -16.19 -0.71 0.86
CA GLU A 36 -16.71 -1.21 2.13
C GLU A 36 -18.01 -0.48 2.47
N ASP A 37 -19.14 -1.18 2.55
CA ASP A 37 -20.47 -0.62 2.82
C ASP A 37 -20.83 0.56 1.88
N GLY A 38 -20.45 0.48 0.61
CA GLY A 38 -20.65 1.53 -0.39
C GLY A 38 -19.65 2.68 -0.36
N ILE A 39 -18.67 2.64 0.55
CA ILE A 39 -17.63 3.67 0.70
C ILE A 39 -16.33 3.18 0.08
N LEU A 40 -15.73 4.00 -0.79
CA LEU A 40 -14.41 3.73 -1.36
C LEU A 40 -13.33 3.85 -0.27
N VAL A 41 -12.56 2.79 -0.09
CA VAL A 41 -11.51 2.71 0.95
C VAL A 41 -10.11 2.46 0.41
N GLU A 42 -9.97 1.91 -0.81
CA GLU A 42 -8.69 1.75 -1.49
C GLU A 42 -8.88 1.92 -3.00
N HIS A 43 -7.90 2.50 -3.67
CA HIS A 43 -7.88 2.67 -5.10
C HIS A 43 -6.47 2.48 -5.66
N TYR A 44 -6.37 1.73 -6.74
CA TYR A 44 -5.11 1.43 -7.43
C TYR A 44 -5.25 1.65 -8.91
N VAL A 45 -4.16 2.06 -9.56
CA VAL A 45 -4.07 2.20 -11.03
C VAL A 45 -2.92 1.36 -11.53
N ASP A 46 -3.22 0.43 -12.41
CA ASP A 46 -2.26 -0.39 -13.14
C ASP A 46 -2.13 0.14 -14.56
N ARG A 47 -0.93 0.57 -14.94
CA ARG A 47 -0.63 1.09 -16.28
C ARG A 47 0.34 0.16 -16.99
N ALA A 48 0.04 -0.21 -18.22
CA ALA A 48 0.91 -1.05 -19.04
C ALA A 48 2.33 -0.45 -19.21
N SER A 49 2.44 0.89 -19.20
CA SER A 49 3.71 1.61 -19.29
C SER A 49 4.57 1.59 -18.01
N ALA A 50 4.00 1.21 -16.86
CA ALA A 50 4.65 1.26 -15.56
C ALA A 50 4.99 -0.15 -15.06
N THR A 51 5.76 -0.92 -15.82
CA THR A 51 6.14 -2.28 -15.43
C THR A 51 7.15 -2.24 -14.28
N SER A 52 6.71 -2.59 -13.08
CA SER A 52 7.57 -2.77 -11.92
C SER A 52 8.38 -4.06 -12.04
N LEU A 53 9.64 -4.00 -11.66
CA LEU A 53 10.52 -5.18 -11.56
C LEU A 53 10.52 -5.79 -10.14
N ILE A 54 9.87 -5.13 -9.18
CA ILE A 54 9.88 -5.57 -7.76
C ILE A 54 9.32 -6.98 -7.65
N GLY A 55 10.07 -7.86 -6.97
CA GLY A 55 9.71 -9.27 -6.78
C GLY A 55 10.27 -10.20 -7.87
N ASN A 56 10.65 -9.69 -9.03
CA ASN A 56 11.26 -10.49 -10.08
C ASN A 56 12.58 -11.09 -9.61
N VAL A 57 12.81 -12.35 -9.98
CA VAL A 57 14.05 -13.09 -9.66
C VAL A 57 14.87 -13.24 -10.93
N TYR A 58 16.16 -12.94 -10.82
CA TYR A 58 17.11 -13.03 -11.91
C TYR A 58 18.32 -13.88 -11.54
N LEU A 59 18.84 -14.60 -12.53
CA LEU A 59 20.23 -15.03 -12.49
C LEU A 59 21.03 -13.90 -13.14
N GLY A 60 21.66 -13.07 -12.30
CA GLY A 60 22.44 -11.92 -12.73
C GLY A 60 23.91 -12.27 -12.92
N ARG A 61 24.64 -11.36 -13.59
CA ARG A 61 26.10 -11.44 -13.75
C ARG A 61 26.77 -10.26 -13.07
N VAL A 62 27.67 -10.51 -12.16
CA VAL A 62 28.47 -9.48 -11.48
C VAL A 62 29.32 -8.74 -12.53
N GLN A 63 29.10 -7.44 -12.67
CA GLN A 63 29.87 -6.57 -13.56
C GLN A 63 31.05 -5.96 -12.83
N ASN A 64 30.79 -5.43 -11.63
CA ASN A 64 31.81 -4.76 -10.82
C ASN A 64 31.51 -4.90 -9.33
N VAL A 65 32.55 -4.89 -8.52
CA VAL A 65 32.48 -4.88 -7.04
C VAL A 65 33.16 -3.64 -6.55
N LEU A 66 32.48 -2.84 -5.74
CA LEU A 66 32.99 -1.60 -5.14
C LEU A 66 33.06 -1.75 -3.62
N PRO A 67 34.26 -2.09 -3.07
CA PRO A 67 34.41 -2.26 -1.62
C PRO A 67 34.10 -1.02 -0.82
N SER A 68 34.39 0.18 -1.36
CA SER A 68 34.12 1.47 -0.72
C SER A 68 32.63 1.79 -0.55
N MET A 69 31.77 1.14 -1.33
CA MET A 69 30.31 1.25 -1.25
C MET A 69 29.67 0.02 -0.60
N GLU A 70 30.48 -0.98 -0.24
CA GLU A 70 30.00 -2.28 0.22
C GLU A 70 28.91 -2.86 -0.70
N ALA A 71 29.15 -2.80 -2.03
CA ALA A 71 28.16 -3.15 -3.03
C ALA A 71 28.75 -3.85 -4.25
N ALA A 72 27.96 -4.73 -4.86
CA ALA A 72 28.22 -5.32 -6.17
C ALA A 72 27.20 -4.78 -7.19
N PHE A 73 27.69 -4.44 -8.39
CA PHE A 73 26.87 -4.06 -9.53
C PHE A 73 26.62 -5.28 -10.40
N ILE A 74 25.35 -5.56 -10.66
CA ILE A 74 24.90 -6.81 -11.28
C ILE A 74 24.10 -6.49 -12.54
N ASP A 75 24.49 -7.09 -13.64
CA ASP A 75 23.71 -7.10 -14.86
C ASP A 75 22.57 -8.12 -14.74
N ILE A 76 21.34 -7.65 -14.85
CA ILE A 76 20.12 -8.46 -14.84
C ILE A 76 19.43 -8.52 -16.21
N GLY A 77 20.13 -8.09 -17.29
CA GLY A 77 19.60 -8.11 -18.65
C GLY A 77 18.58 -7.00 -18.95
N ARG A 78 18.60 -5.89 -18.20
CA ARG A 78 17.69 -4.75 -18.36
C ARG A 78 18.39 -3.45 -18.78
N GLY A 79 19.56 -3.57 -19.41
CA GLY A 79 20.36 -2.46 -19.94
C GLY A 79 21.13 -1.67 -18.89
N ARG A 80 20.64 -1.54 -17.67
CA ARG A 80 21.32 -0.84 -16.57
C ARG A 80 21.65 -1.82 -15.44
N ASN A 81 22.87 -1.74 -14.90
CA ASN A 81 23.27 -2.57 -13.78
C ASN A 81 22.46 -2.26 -12.53
N ALA A 82 21.99 -3.29 -11.87
CA ALA A 82 21.34 -3.23 -10.59
C ALA A 82 22.38 -3.30 -9.45
N VAL A 83 22.00 -2.95 -8.23
CA VAL A 83 22.90 -2.85 -7.08
C VAL A 83 22.51 -3.83 -5.98
N LEU A 84 23.46 -4.66 -5.55
CA LEU A 84 23.33 -5.53 -4.39
C LEU A 84 24.28 -5.01 -3.29
N TYR A 85 23.72 -4.52 -2.19
CA TYR A 85 24.50 -4.06 -1.04
C TYR A 85 24.83 -5.20 -0.09
N ALA A 86 25.93 -5.08 0.66
CA ALA A 86 26.37 -6.09 1.63
C ALA A 86 25.28 -6.53 2.62
N GLY A 87 24.45 -5.58 3.09
CA GLY A 87 23.32 -5.88 3.98
C GLY A 87 22.19 -6.71 3.37
N GLU A 88 22.18 -6.88 2.04
CA GLU A 88 21.17 -7.64 1.30
C GLU A 88 21.75 -8.95 0.72
N VAL A 89 23.00 -9.27 1.01
CA VAL A 89 23.64 -10.52 0.57
C VAL A 89 23.20 -11.64 1.50
N ASP A 90 22.83 -12.77 0.94
CA ASP A 90 22.63 -14.03 1.67
C ASP A 90 23.98 -14.67 2.01
N TRP A 91 24.62 -14.17 3.06
CA TRP A 91 25.94 -14.60 3.47
C TRP A 91 26.04 -16.09 3.84
N ASP A 92 24.94 -16.65 4.36
CA ASP A 92 24.90 -18.04 4.81
C ASP A 92 24.99 -19.00 3.62
N SER A 93 24.41 -18.60 2.46
CA SER A 93 24.53 -19.38 1.22
C SER A 93 25.97 -19.47 0.70
N TYR A 94 26.84 -18.54 1.10
CA TYR A 94 28.27 -18.53 0.74
C TYR A 94 29.18 -19.12 1.82
N GLY A 95 28.64 -19.55 2.95
CA GLY A 95 29.39 -20.15 4.05
C GLY A 95 30.39 -19.19 4.72
N VAL A 96 30.09 -17.89 4.72
CA VAL A 96 31.03 -16.85 5.22
C VAL A 96 30.71 -16.50 6.66
N THR A 97 31.74 -16.48 7.52
CA THR A 97 31.60 -16.06 8.92
C THR A 97 31.33 -14.56 9.04
N ALA A 98 30.81 -14.14 10.19
CA ALA A 98 30.44 -12.72 10.42
C ALA A 98 31.62 -11.75 10.18
N GLU A 99 32.82 -12.15 10.52
CA GLU A 99 34.04 -11.34 10.38
C GLU A 99 34.49 -11.17 8.92
N ASP A 100 34.11 -12.12 8.05
CA ASP A 100 34.51 -12.17 6.65
C ASP A 100 33.46 -11.68 5.67
N ARG A 101 32.36 -11.13 6.14
CA ARG A 101 31.24 -10.59 5.33
C ARG A 101 31.61 -9.33 4.55
N LYS A 102 32.49 -9.51 3.54
CA LYS A 102 32.92 -8.45 2.62
C LYS A 102 32.58 -8.83 1.19
N VAL A 103 31.98 -7.90 0.46
CA VAL A 103 31.48 -8.15 -0.92
C VAL A 103 32.60 -8.59 -1.86
N GLU A 104 33.79 -8.02 -1.74
CA GLU A 104 34.96 -8.34 -2.55
C GLU A 104 35.56 -9.73 -2.26
N LYS A 105 35.23 -10.34 -1.12
CA LYS A 105 35.65 -11.71 -0.81
C LYS A 105 34.79 -12.76 -1.49
N VAL A 106 33.53 -12.43 -1.72
CA VAL A 106 32.48 -13.36 -2.22
C VAL A 106 32.23 -13.19 -3.70
N PHE A 107 32.17 -11.94 -4.18
CA PHE A 107 31.82 -11.64 -5.56
C PHE A 107 33.04 -11.29 -6.40
N LYS A 108 33.09 -11.88 -7.62
CA LYS A 108 34.09 -11.58 -8.64
C LYS A 108 33.36 -11.17 -9.94
N SER A 109 33.94 -10.26 -10.71
CA SER A 109 33.44 -9.90 -12.03
C SER A 109 33.25 -11.14 -12.91
N GLY A 110 32.13 -11.22 -13.60
CA GLY A 110 31.74 -12.36 -14.43
C GLY A 110 31.01 -13.49 -13.71
N GLN A 111 31.02 -13.50 -12.38
CA GLN A 111 30.33 -14.52 -11.55
C GLN A 111 28.81 -14.38 -11.70
N THR A 112 28.12 -15.53 -11.75
CA THR A 112 26.65 -15.55 -11.72
C THR A 112 26.15 -15.49 -10.28
N VAL A 113 25.07 -14.77 -10.05
CA VAL A 113 24.44 -14.62 -8.73
C VAL A 113 22.91 -14.62 -8.86
N LEU A 114 22.26 -15.36 -7.96
CA LEU A 114 20.80 -15.38 -7.85
C LEU A 114 20.36 -14.18 -7.01
N VAL A 115 19.47 -13.34 -7.58
CA VAL A 115 19.04 -12.10 -6.94
C VAL A 115 17.57 -11.81 -7.20
N GLN A 116 16.94 -11.08 -6.28
CA GLN A 116 15.58 -10.60 -6.40
C GLN A 116 15.54 -9.07 -6.32
N VAL A 117 14.67 -8.44 -7.11
CA VAL A 117 14.51 -6.99 -7.11
C VAL A 117 13.65 -6.55 -5.92
N THR A 118 14.15 -5.61 -5.12
CA THR A 118 13.44 -5.01 -3.97
C THR A 118 12.95 -3.60 -4.21
N LYS A 119 13.61 -2.86 -5.14
CA LYS A 119 13.18 -1.52 -5.56
C LYS A 119 13.43 -1.33 -7.05
N ASP A 120 12.50 -0.68 -7.71
CA ASP A 120 12.63 -0.31 -9.11
C ASP A 120 13.77 0.69 -9.35
N PRO A 121 14.32 0.75 -10.57
CA PRO A 121 15.25 1.79 -10.95
C PRO A 121 14.58 3.16 -10.92
N ILE A 122 15.29 4.17 -10.39
CA ILE A 122 14.78 5.54 -10.29
C ILE A 122 15.83 6.50 -10.87
N GLY A 123 15.44 7.29 -11.86
CA GLY A 123 16.31 8.25 -12.51
C GLY A 123 17.59 7.58 -13.03
N ALA A 124 18.76 8.00 -12.57
CA ALA A 124 20.06 7.43 -12.93
C ALA A 124 20.44 6.17 -12.14
N LYS A 125 19.70 5.81 -11.08
CA LYS A 125 20.00 4.69 -10.20
C LYS A 125 19.40 3.40 -10.76
N GLY A 126 20.19 2.30 -10.78
CA GLY A 126 19.70 0.96 -11.09
C GLY A 126 18.79 0.38 -10.02
N ALA A 127 18.13 -0.73 -10.36
CA ALA A 127 17.30 -1.47 -9.43
C ALA A 127 18.09 -1.90 -8.18
N ARG A 128 17.44 -1.96 -7.01
CA ARG A 128 18.05 -2.53 -5.80
C ARG A 128 17.72 -4.01 -5.72
N LEU A 129 18.70 -4.80 -5.35
CA LEU A 129 18.65 -6.25 -5.26
C LEU A 129 18.78 -6.74 -3.82
N THR A 130 18.31 -7.98 -3.60
CA THR A 130 18.59 -8.79 -2.42
C THR A 130 18.98 -10.21 -2.85
N GLY A 131 19.85 -10.88 -2.08
CA GLY A 131 20.15 -12.29 -2.22
C GLY A 131 19.13 -13.20 -1.51
N HIS A 132 18.30 -12.63 -0.64
CA HIS A 132 17.27 -13.37 0.08
C HIS A 132 16.01 -13.51 -0.78
N ILE A 133 15.85 -14.67 -1.40
CA ILE A 133 14.73 -14.93 -2.29
C ILE A 133 13.47 -15.20 -1.47
N SER A 134 12.37 -14.58 -1.88
CA SER A 134 11.05 -14.78 -1.30
C SER A 134 9.99 -14.85 -2.38
N LEU A 135 9.14 -15.87 -2.34
CA LEU A 135 8.05 -16.08 -3.29
C LEU A 135 6.71 -15.81 -2.60
N PRO A 136 6.00 -14.74 -2.97
CA PRO A 136 4.75 -14.38 -2.33
C PRO A 136 3.60 -15.26 -2.84
N GLY A 137 2.98 -15.99 -1.90
CA GLY A 137 1.72 -16.67 -2.10
C GLY A 137 0.55 -15.80 -1.64
N ARG A 138 -0.62 -16.42 -1.65
CA ARG A 138 -1.85 -15.81 -1.16
C ARG A 138 -1.85 -15.70 0.37
N TYR A 139 -1.57 -16.79 1.05
CA TYR A 139 -1.61 -16.92 2.51
C TYR A 139 -0.25 -16.88 3.17
N ILE A 140 0.77 -17.24 2.43
CA ILE A 140 2.15 -17.30 2.91
C ILE A 140 3.11 -16.60 1.96
N VAL A 141 4.30 -16.24 2.47
CA VAL A 141 5.48 -15.94 1.67
C VAL A 141 6.48 -17.03 1.94
N TYR A 142 6.90 -17.73 0.91
CA TYR A 142 7.87 -18.82 1.00
C TYR A 142 9.30 -18.33 0.76
N SER A 143 10.23 -18.71 1.62
CA SER A 143 11.65 -18.39 1.49
C SER A 143 12.46 -19.69 1.51
N PRO A 144 13.11 -20.04 0.39
CA PRO A 144 13.85 -21.30 0.27
C PRO A 144 15.15 -21.37 1.10
N GLY A 145 15.66 -20.22 1.54
CA GLY A 145 16.92 -20.15 2.31
C GLY A 145 16.77 -20.19 3.83
N GLY A 146 15.58 -20.38 4.36
CA GLY A 146 15.38 -20.50 5.82
C GLY A 146 15.49 -19.21 6.66
N HIS A 147 15.65 -18.05 6.02
CA HIS A 147 15.99 -16.81 6.73
C HIS A 147 14.79 -16.00 7.25
N LEU A 148 13.58 -16.29 6.79
CA LEU A 148 12.40 -15.51 7.08
C LEU A 148 11.29 -16.40 7.63
N SER A 149 11.21 -16.60 8.93
CA SER A 149 10.10 -17.32 9.54
C SER A 149 9.28 -16.41 10.47
N GLY A 150 7.99 -16.56 10.44
CA GLY A 150 7.10 -15.83 11.34
C GLY A 150 5.64 -15.98 11.00
N ILE A 151 4.80 -15.81 12.01
CA ILE A 151 3.36 -15.72 11.84
C ILE A 151 2.94 -14.30 12.20
N SER A 152 2.09 -13.69 11.39
CA SER A 152 1.62 -12.33 11.62
C SER A 152 1.15 -12.14 13.07
N ARG A 153 1.68 -11.10 13.74
CA ARG A 153 1.29 -10.73 15.11
C ARG A 153 -0.15 -10.19 15.19
N LYS A 154 -0.75 -9.87 14.06
CA LYS A 154 -2.14 -9.42 13.96
C LYS A 154 -3.14 -10.57 14.13
N LEU A 155 -2.69 -11.81 14.01
CA LEU A 155 -3.54 -12.99 14.19
C LEU A 155 -3.73 -13.35 15.65
N PRO A 156 -4.93 -13.82 16.06
CA PRO A 156 -5.18 -14.36 17.39
C PRO A 156 -4.24 -15.51 17.75
N ASP A 157 -3.93 -15.68 19.04
CA ASP A 157 -3.01 -16.73 19.51
C ASP A 157 -3.47 -18.14 19.13
N VAL A 158 -4.76 -18.38 19.16
CA VAL A 158 -5.37 -19.67 18.77
C VAL A 158 -5.07 -19.96 17.29
N GLU A 159 -5.26 -18.98 16.42
CA GLU A 159 -4.94 -19.11 14.99
C GLU A 159 -3.43 -19.29 14.76
N ARG A 160 -2.59 -18.55 15.46
CA ARG A 160 -1.14 -18.70 15.33
C ARG A 160 -0.70 -20.12 15.71
N THR A 161 -1.32 -20.71 16.74
CA THR A 161 -1.02 -22.09 17.16
C THR A 161 -1.50 -23.10 16.12
N ARG A 162 -2.72 -22.92 15.58
CA ARG A 162 -3.27 -23.77 14.50
C ARG A 162 -2.37 -23.74 13.25
N LEU A 163 -2.02 -22.55 12.79
CA LEU A 163 -1.20 -22.35 11.59
C LEU A 163 0.22 -22.92 11.77
N ARG A 164 0.82 -22.75 12.95
CA ARG A 164 2.15 -23.34 13.25
C ARG A 164 2.13 -24.86 13.16
N ARG A 165 1.07 -25.50 13.65
CA ARG A 165 0.93 -26.97 13.56
C ARG A 165 0.82 -27.43 12.10
N ILE A 166 -0.06 -26.79 11.30
CA ILE A 166 -0.27 -27.18 9.89
C ILE A 166 1.03 -26.99 9.09
N LEU A 167 1.69 -25.84 9.24
CA LEU A 167 2.88 -25.51 8.46
C LEU A 167 4.12 -26.26 8.91
N GLY A 168 4.22 -26.63 10.19
CA GLY A 168 5.36 -27.39 10.72
C GLY A 168 5.52 -28.77 10.09
N GLU A 169 4.47 -29.35 9.55
CA GLU A 169 4.52 -30.64 8.83
C GLU A 169 4.91 -30.46 7.34
N LEU A 170 4.80 -29.23 6.81
CA LEU A 170 4.96 -28.94 5.38
C LEU A 170 6.31 -28.30 5.05
N ILE A 171 6.94 -27.64 6.02
CA ILE A 171 8.15 -26.83 5.82
C ILE A 171 9.35 -27.56 6.38
N GLY A 172 10.36 -27.75 5.53
CA GLY A 172 11.62 -28.41 5.90
C GLY A 172 12.58 -27.49 6.67
N ASP A 173 13.65 -28.07 7.22
CA ASP A 173 14.63 -27.39 8.09
C ASP A 173 15.35 -26.21 7.42
N ASN A 174 15.55 -26.28 6.10
CA ASN A 174 16.21 -25.24 5.30
C ASN A 174 15.23 -24.31 4.58
N GLU A 175 13.96 -24.40 4.93
CA GLU A 175 12.90 -23.60 4.33
C GLU A 175 12.24 -22.75 5.40
N SER A 176 11.67 -21.62 5.03
CA SER A 176 10.89 -20.82 5.96
C SER A 176 9.68 -20.17 5.28
N VAL A 177 8.71 -19.81 6.09
CA VAL A 177 7.51 -19.12 5.63
C VAL A 177 7.15 -17.96 6.56
N ILE A 178 6.66 -16.89 5.96
CA ILE A 178 5.94 -15.85 6.67
C ILE A 178 4.46 -16.06 6.41
N VAL A 179 3.69 -16.24 7.49
CA VAL A 179 2.24 -16.38 7.41
C VAL A 179 1.58 -15.01 7.42
N ARG A 180 0.78 -14.75 6.40
CA ARG A 180 0.04 -13.50 6.23
C ARG A 180 -1.26 -13.50 7.05
N THR A 181 -1.81 -12.31 7.30
CA THR A 181 -3.13 -12.18 7.96
C THR A 181 -4.27 -12.83 7.16
N ALA A 182 -4.14 -12.91 5.84
CA ALA A 182 -5.11 -13.58 4.97
C ALA A 182 -5.26 -15.10 5.25
N ALA A 183 -4.36 -15.70 6.03
CA ALA A 183 -4.44 -17.11 6.43
C ALA A 183 -5.41 -17.38 7.60
N GLU A 184 -5.99 -16.33 8.20
CA GLU A 184 -6.95 -16.46 9.30
C GLU A 184 -8.18 -17.22 8.85
N GLY A 185 -8.56 -18.27 9.58
CA GLY A 185 -9.75 -19.09 9.32
C GLY A 185 -9.70 -19.94 8.05
N VAL A 186 -8.60 -19.89 7.28
CA VAL A 186 -8.46 -20.63 6.01
C VAL A 186 -8.33 -22.12 6.25
N ALA A 187 -8.98 -22.93 5.42
CA ALA A 187 -8.90 -24.39 5.48
C ALA A 187 -7.46 -24.88 5.29
N ALA A 188 -7.11 -25.98 5.96
CA ALA A 188 -5.75 -26.55 5.89
C ALA A 188 -5.35 -26.91 4.46
N GLU A 189 -6.29 -27.42 3.67
CA GLU A 189 -6.09 -27.82 2.28
C GLU A 189 -5.66 -26.65 1.39
N GLU A 190 -6.19 -25.46 1.63
CA GLU A 190 -5.82 -24.26 0.88
C GLU A 190 -4.41 -23.78 1.24
N LEU A 191 -4.03 -23.89 2.51
CA LEU A 191 -2.66 -23.59 2.95
C LEU A 191 -1.65 -24.57 2.33
N VAL A 192 -1.98 -25.87 2.33
CA VAL A 192 -1.17 -26.92 1.69
C VAL A 192 -1.01 -26.64 0.20
N ARG A 193 -2.09 -26.26 -0.48
CA ARG A 193 -2.06 -25.90 -1.90
C ARG A 193 -1.13 -24.71 -2.17
N ASP A 194 -1.20 -23.65 -1.37
CA ASP A 194 -0.35 -22.47 -1.52
C ASP A 194 1.14 -22.80 -1.31
N VAL A 195 1.46 -23.58 -0.27
CA VAL A 195 2.83 -24.08 -0.01
C VAL A 195 3.35 -24.90 -1.19
N ASN A 196 2.60 -25.91 -1.63
CA ASN A 196 3.04 -26.82 -2.70
C ASN A 196 3.24 -26.07 -4.02
N ARG A 197 2.36 -25.11 -4.33
CA ARG A 197 2.50 -24.26 -5.52
C ARG A 197 3.80 -23.45 -5.48
N LEU A 198 4.13 -22.85 -4.34
CA LEU A 198 5.36 -22.05 -4.18
C LEU A 198 6.62 -22.92 -4.22
N LYS A 199 6.59 -24.11 -3.64
CA LYS A 199 7.67 -25.08 -3.74
C LYS A 199 7.91 -25.52 -5.18
N ALA A 200 6.86 -25.87 -5.91
CA ALA A 200 6.96 -26.22 -7.33
C ALA A 200 7.53 -25.06 -8.17
N GLN A 201 7.16 -23.83 -7.86
CA GLN A 201 7.71 -22.63 -8.51
C GLN A 201 9.20 -22.48 -8.20
N TRP A 202 9.62 -22.72 -6.96
CA TRP A 202 11.02 -22.68 -6.57
C TRP A 202 11.85 -23.76 -7.30
N GLU A 203 11.34 -24.96 -7.44
CA GLU A 203 12.02 -26.03 -8.21
C GLU A 203 12.28 -25.64 -9.65
N VAL A 204 11.35 -24.92 -10.28
CA VAL A 204 11.56 -24.39 -11.65
C VAL A 204 12.69 -23.37 -11.67
N ILE A 205 12.73 -22.46 -10.68
CA ILE A 205 13.80 -21.46 -10.56
C ILE A 205 15.14 -22.18 -10.38
N GLU A 206 15.25 -23.15 -9.47
CA GLU A 206 16.49 -23.93 -9.24
C GLU A 206 17.00 -24.63 -10.49
N LYS A 207 16.11 -25.24 -11.27
CA LYS A 207 16.49 -25.88 -12.53
C LYS A 207 17.11 -24.88 -13.51
N LYS A 208 16.56 -23.68 -13.60
CA LYS A 208 17.12 -22.60 -14.43
C LYS A 208 18.44 -22.07 -13.89
N VAL A 209 18.60 -21.94 -12.57
CA VAL A 209 19.88 -21.55 -11.95
C VAL A 209 20.97 -22.55 -12.31
N LYS A 210 20.67 -23.85 -12.24
CA LYS A 210 21.62 -24.93 -12.62
C LYS A 210 22.00 -24.90 -14.12
N ALA A 211 21.10 -24.40 -14.98
CA ALA A 211 21.40 -24.21 -16.41
C ALA A 211 22.43 -23.09 -16.68
N GLY A 212 22.60 -22.15 -15.73
CA GLY A 212 23.71 -21.19 -15.70
C GLY A 212 23.68 -20.08 -16.76
N LYS A 213 22.55 -19.81 -17.41
CA LYS A 213 22.44 -18.77 -18.45
C LYS A 213 22.18 -17.39 -17.79
N ALA A 214 23.25 -16.63 -17.53
CA ALA A 214 23.15 -15.28 -16.99
C ALA A 214 23.59 -14.23 -18.06
N PRO A 215 22.93 -13.04 -18.12
CA PRO A 215 21.75 -12.65 -17.33
C PRO A 215 20.43 -13.25 -17.84
N GLU A 216 19.58 -13.78 -16.95
CA GLU A 216 18.29 -14.37 -17.32
C GLU A 216 17.23 -14.06 -16.23
N ALA A 217 16.01 -13.73 -16.65
CA ALA A 217 14.85 -13.64 -15.77
C ALA A 217 14.35 -15.08 -15.45
N LEU A 218 14.39 -15.47 -14.19
CA LEU A 218 13.97 -16.79 -13.74
C LEU A 218 12.52 -16.84 -13.31
N TYR A 219 12.03 -15.72 -12.74
CA TYR A 219 10.67 -15.51 -12.30
C TYR A 219 10.28 -14.05 -12.47
N SER A 220 9.09 -13.82 -12.95
CA SER A 220 8.49 -12.49 -13.01
C SER A 220 7.21 -12.45 -12.18
N GLU A 221 7.10 -11.45 -11.30
CA GLU A 221 5.85 -11.18 -10.59
C GLU A 221 4.73 -10.85 -11.60
N PRO A 222 3.50 -11.25 -11.31
CA PRO A 222 2.34 -10.79 -12.07
C PRO A 222 2.25 -9.26 -12.09
N ASP A 223 1.47 -8.73 -13.02
CA ASP A 223 1.13 -7.31 -13.06
C ASP A 223 0.47 -6.83 -11.75
N LEU A 224 0.32 -5.52 -11.60
CA LEU A 224 -0.24 -4.93 -10.38
C LEU A 224 -1.68 -5.41 -10.15
N THR A 225 -2.48 -5.57 -11.20
CA THR A 225 -3.87 -6.03 -11.13
C THR A 225 -3.95 -7.41 -10.49
N LEU A 226 -3.20 -8.38 -10.98
CA LEU A 226 -3.19 -9.74 -10.45
C LEU A 226 -2.56 -9.81 -9.05
N ARG A 227 -1.53 -8.99 -8.77
CA ARG A 227 -0.96 -8.89 -7.42
C ARG A 227 -1.97 -8.35 -6.41
N ILE A 228 -2.74 -7.32 -6.77
CA ILE A 228 -3.79 -6.77 -5.92
C ILE A 228 -4.88 -7.81 -5.68
N VAL A 229 -5.34 -8.51 -6.72
CA VAL A 229 -6.32 -9.61 -6.57
C VAL A 229 -5.77 -10.70 -5.65
N ARG A 230 -4.51 -11.15 -5.84
CA ARG A 230 -3.86 -12.14 -4.96
C ARG A 230 -3.85 -11.70 -3.50
N ASP A 231 -3.51 -10.43 -3.27
CA ASP A 231 -3.23 -9.91 -1.94
C ASP A 231 -4.47 -9.42 -1.19
N LEU A 232 -5.49 -8.96 -1.91
CA LEU A 232 -6.70 -8.37 -1.32
C LEU A 232 -7.92 -9.26 -1.39
N PHE A 233 -8.18 -9.93 -2.54
CA PHE A 233 -9.41 -10.69 -2.73
C PHE A 233 -9.40 -11.99 -1.92
N THR A 234 -9.93 -11.92 -0.70
CA THR A 234 -9.99 -13.00 0.29
C THR A 234 -11.45 -13.38 0.60
N GLU A 235 -11.65 -14.36 1.47
CA GLU A 235 -12.95 -14.93 1.83
C GLU A 235 -13.91 -13.91 2.45
N ASP A 236 -13.38 -12.79 2.96
CA ASP A 236 -14.14 -11.67 3.52
C ASP A 236 -14.72 -10.72 2.46
N PHE A 237 -14.40 -10.94 1.17
CA PHE A 237 -15.05 -10.21 0.08
C PHE A 237 -16.33 -10.91 -0.37
N ALA A 238 -17.41 -10.13 -0.41
CA ALA A 238 -18.70 -10.62 -0.92
C ALA A 238 -18.61 -10.96 -2.41
N LYS A 239 -17.95 -10.08 -3.20
CA LYS A 239 -17.75 -10.29 -4.63
C LYS A 239 -16.61 -9.45 -5.22
N LEU A 240 -16.19 -9.86 -6.43
CA LEU A 240 -15.30 -9.15 -7.32
C LEU A 240 -16.03 -8.92 -8.65
N THR A 241 -16.23 -7.67 -9.06
CA THR A 241 -16.91 -7.33 -10.30
C THR A 241 -15.92 -6.67 -11.26
N VAL A 242 -15.86 -7.16 -12.50
CA VAL A 242 -14.88 -6.70 -13.51
C VAL A 242 -15.59 -6.16 -14.74
N GLN A 243 -15.26 -4.93 -15.11
CA GLN A 243 -15.59 -4.33 -16.40
C GLN A 243 -14.35 -4.39 -17.32
N GLY A 244 -14.48 -5.10 -18.43
CA GLY A 244 -13.42 -5.35 -19.41
C GLY A 244 -13.14 -6.83 -19.57
N ASP A 245 -13.15 -7.31 -20.82
CA ASP A 245 -13.12 -8.74 -21.13
C ASP A 245 -11.76 -9.35 -20.83
N ASP A 246 -10.67 -8.71 -21.26
CA ASP A 246 -9.32 -9.20 -21.05
C ASP A 246 -8.97 -9.28 -19.56
N ALA A 247 -9.34 -8.25 -18.78
CA ALA A 247 -9.13 -8.25 -17.33
C ALA A 247 -9.96 -9.34 -16.63
N HIS A 248 -11.23 -9.52 -17.04
CA HIS A 248 -12.09 -10.57 -16.49
C HIS A 248 -11.52 -11.97 -16.77
N GLU A 249 -11.08 -12.24 -17.99
CA GLU A 249 -10.50 -13.52 -18.37
C GLU A 249 -9.20 -13.80 -17.61
N ALA A 250 -8.28 -12.84 -17.56
CA ALA A 250 -7.01 -12.97 -16.86
C ALA A 250 -7.21 -13.19 -15.34
N ILE A 251 -8.11 -12.43 -14.70
CA ILE A 251 -8.41 -12.56 -13.27
C ILE A 251 -9.09 -13.90 -12.98
N SER A 252 -10.06 -14.31 -13.79
CA SER A 252 -10.78 -15.57 -13.61
C SER A 252 -9.84 -16.77 -13.74
N ALA A 253 -8.96 -16.77 -14.74
CA ALA A 253 -7.95 -17.81 -14.92
C ALA A 253 -6.97 -17.85 -13.74
N TYR A 254 -6.50 -16.68 -13.29
CA TYR A 254 -5.58 -16.60 -12.16
C TYR A 254 -6.22 -17.08 -10.85
N VAL A 255 -7.40 -16.58 -10.50
CA VAL A 255 -8.12 -16.99 -9.27
C VAL A 255 -8.51 -18.47 -9.34
N GLY A 256 -8.95 -18.97 -10.49
CA GLY A 256 -9.23 -20.39 -10.71
C GLY A 256 -8.03 -21.30 -10.41
N HIS A 257 -6.81 -20.79 -10.62
CA HIS A 257 -5.56 -21.49 -10.29
C HIS A 257 -5.17 -21.39 -8.83
N VAL A 258 -5.25 -20.16 -8.24
CA VAL A 258 -4.71 -19.92 -6.88
C VAL A 258 -5.73 -20.03 -5.76
N ALA A 259 -7.02 -19.85 -6.04
CA ALA A 259 -8.13 -19.87 -5.07
C ALA A 259 -9.45 -20.29 -5.73
N PRO A 260 -9.55 -21.54 -6.22
CA PRO A 260 -10.72 -22.00 -7.00
C PRO A 260 -12.05 -21.81 -6.27
N HIS A 261 -12.07 -21.89 -4.94
CA HIS A 261 -13.26 -21.71 -4.10
C HIS A 261 -13.83 -20.27 -4.11
N LEU A 262 -13.09 -19.29 -4.66
CA LEU A 262 -13.55 -17.91 -4.81
C LEU A 262 -14.05 -17.59 -6.23
N THR A 263 -13.94 -18.51 -7.17
CA THR A 263 -14.29 -18.28 -8.57
C THR A 263 -15.76 -17.88 -8.72
N ASP A 264 -16.65 -18.43 -7.94
CA ASP A 264 -18.10 -18.14 -7.97
C ASP A 264 -18.43 -16.71 -7.49
N ARG A 265 -17.47 -16.01 -6.90
CA ARG A 265 -17.63 -14.60 -6.48
C ARG A 265 -17.15 -13.59 -7.52
N ILE A 266 -16.65 -14.06 -8.66
CA ILE A 266 -16.18 -13.21 -9.75
C ILE A 266 -17.34 -13.02 -10.73
N GLU A 267 -17.70 -11.75 -10.94
CA GLU A 267 -18.76 -11.37 -11.86
C GLU A 267 -18.22 -10.48 -12.99
N ARG A 268 -18.62 -10.78 -14.22
CA ARG A 268 -18.43 -9.87 -15.35
C ARG A 268 -19.49 -8.78 -15.27
N PHE A 269 -19.07 -7.53 -15.39
CA PHE A 269 -19.98 -6.41 -15.44
C PHE A 269 -20.55 -6.23 -16.84
N GLU A 270 -21.87 -6.15 -16.92
CA GLU A 270 -22.60 -5.76 -18.12
C GLU A 270 -23.34 -4.43 -17.84
N PRO A 271 -23.13 -3.39 -18.68
CA PRO A 271 -23.86 -2.13 -18.51
C PRO A 271 -25.36 -2.37 -18.57
N GLY A 272 -26.10 -1.78 -17.65
CA GLY A 272 -27.55 -1.78 -17.66
C GLY A 272 -28.12 -0.90 -18.78
N GLU A 273 -29.47 -0.83 -18.86
CA GLU A 273 -30.18 -0.01 -19.85
C GLU A 273 -29.84 1.49 -19.75
N ASP A 274 -29.40 1.97 -18.59
CA ASP A 274 -28.99 3.34 -18.34
C ASP A 274 -27.57 3.68 -18.87
N GLY A 275 -26.85 2.69 -19.40
CA GLY A 275 -25.52 2.84 -19.97
C GLY A 275 -24.42 3.27 -18.98
N ARG A 276 -24.70 3.25 -17.67
CA ARG A 276 -23.68 3.59 -16.64
C ARG A 276 -22.59 2.55 -16.62
N ASP A 277 -21.36 3.02 -16.50
CA ASP A 277 -20.24 2.11 -16.28
C ASP A 277 -20.18 1.65 -14.81
N LEU A 278 -19.34 0.66 -14.53
CA LEU A 278 -19.20 0.05 -13.23
C LEU A 278 -18.83 1.06 -12.13
N PHE A 279 -17.92 2.01 -12.41
CA PHE A 279 -17.50 3.01 -11.42
C PHE A 279 -18.59 4.04 -11.12
N ALA A 280 -19.38 4.41 -12.14
CA ALA A 280 -20.56 5.27 -11.96
C ALA A 280 -21.62 4.58 -11.10
N GLN A 281 -21.85 3.28 -11.29
CA GLN A 281 -22.79 2.51 -10.47
C GLN A 281 -22.46 2.52 -8.99
N TYR A 282 -21.18 2.44 -8.65
CA TYR A 282 -20.67 2.50 -7.26
C TYR A 282 -20.28 3.92 -6.81
N ARG A 283 -20.50 4.95 -7.66
CA ARG A 283 -20.13 6.34 -7.40
C ARG A 283 -18.64 6.50 -7.04
N ILE A 284 -17.78 5.67 -7.64
CA ILE A 284 -16.35 5.65 -7.33
C ILE A 284 -15.66 6.92 -7.82
N ASP A 285 -15.97 7.38 -9.03
CA ASP A 285 -15.37 8.59 -9.61
C ASP A 285 -15.65 9.84 -8.77
N GLU A 286 -16.87 9.97 -8.22
CA GLU A 286 -17.22 11.06 -7.29
C GLU A 286 -16.44 10.97 -5.97
N GLN A 287 -16.25 9.77 -5.45
CA GLN A 287 -15.50 9.56 -4.21
C GLN A 287 -14.00 9.81 -4.41
N ILE A 288 -13.45 9.47 -5.58
CA ILE A 288 -12.09 9.82 -5.98
C ILE A 288 -11.92 11.35 -6.02
N ALA A 289 -12.84 12.05 -6.69
CA ALA A 289 -12.80 13.51 -6.77
C ALA A 289 -12.77 14.17 -5.39
N LYS A 290 -13.62 13.71 -4.46
CA LYS A 290 -13.61 14.17 -3.06
C LYS A 290 -12.31 13.80 -2.32
N ALA A 291 -11.72 12.65 -2.62
CA ALA A 291 -10.48 12.23 -1.99
C ALA A 291 -9.25 12.99 -2.51
N LEU A 292 -9.37 13.76 -3.58
CA LEU A 292 -8.31 14.66 -4.05
C LEU A 292 -8.33 16.02 -3.34
N ASP A 293 -9.42 16.36 -2.65
CA ASP A 293 -9.52 17.59 -1.87
C ASP A 293 -8.58 17.57 -0.66
N ARG A 294 -7.97 18.73 -0.37
CA ARG A 294 -7.12 18.92 0.81
C ARG A 294 -7.90 18.74 2.11
N LYS A 295 -9.18 19.17 2.13
CA LYS A 295 -10.05 19.15 3.31
C LYS A 295 -11.04 17.99 3.25
N VAL A 296 -11.14 17.26 4.36
CA VAL A 296 -12.08 16.15 4.54
C VAL A 296 -13.02 16.49 5.68
N PHE A 297 -14.34 16.41 5.43
CA PHE A 297 -15.35 16.69 6.44
C PHE A 297 -15.69 15.42 7.23
N LEU A 298 -15.82 15.59 8.54
CA LEU A 298 -16.27 14.55 9.45
C LEU A 298 -17.79 14.58 9.61
N PRO A 299 -18.45 13.42 9.84
CA PRO A 299 -19.89 13.36 10.03
C PRO A 299 -20.44 14.25 11.15
N SER A 300 -19.65 14.49 12.22
CA SER A 300 -19.98 15.37 13.35
C SER A 300 -19.90 16.87 13.02
N GLY A 301 -19.36 17.23 11.84
CA GLY A 301 -19.15 18.62 11.42
C GLY A 301 -17.72 19.11 11.62
N GLY A 302 -16.83 18.29 12.21
CA GLY A 302 -15.39 18.52 12.23
C GLY A 302 -14.76 18.34 10.86
N SER A 303 -13.46 18.54 10.75
CA SER A 303 -12.73 18.35 9.50
C SER A 303 -11.27 17.99 9.72
N LEU A 304 -10.70 17.32 8.71
CA LEU A 304 -9.28 17.09 8.58
C LEU A 304 -8.71 17.98 7.48
N VAL A 305 -7.49 18.44 7.65
CA VAL A 305 -6.69 19.08 6.60
C VAL A 305 -5.46 18.20 6.39
N ILE A 306 -5.27 17.71 5.16
CA ILE A 306 -4.19 16.79 4.82
C ILE A 306 -3.23 17.48 3.86
N ASP A 307 -2.00 17.71 4.33
CA ASP A 307 -0.95 18.35 3.58
C ASP A 307 0.25 17.42 3.39
N ARG A 308 0.85 17.45 2.21
CA ARG A 308 2.11 16.77 1.93
C ARG A 308 3.24 17.76 1.86
N THR A 309 4.31 17.42 2.57
CA THR A 309 5.62 18.04 2.39
C THR A 309 6.50 17.15 1.52
N GLU A 310 7.74 17.53 1.25
CA GLU A 310 8.69 16.69 0.52
C GLU A 310 8.92 15.32 1.18
N ALA A 311 8.98 15.26 2.52
CA ALA A 311 9.38 14.08 3.28
C ALA A 311 8.28 13.45 4.13
N MET A 312 7.17 14.14 4.39
CA MET A 312 6.14 13.67 5.30
C MET A 312 4.75 14.16 4.91
N THR A 313 3.74 13.54 5.50
CA THR A 313 2.34 13.99 5.46
C THR A 313 1.96 14.54 6.83
N VAL A 314 1.31 15.70 6.85
CA VAL A 314 0.79 16.32 8.08
C VAL A 314 -0.73 16.35 8.00
N ILE A 315 -1.39 15.97 9.09
CA ILE A 315 -2.85 15.94 9.19
C ILE A 315 -3.26 16.76 10.41
N ASP A 316 -4.02 17.83 10.17
CA ASP A 316 -4.59 18.70 11.18
C ASP A 316 -6.07 18.35 11.40
N VAL A 317 -6.47 18.22 12.67
CA VAL A 317 -7.83 17.84 13.09
C VAL A 317 -8.54 19.06 13.68
N ASN A 318 -9.72 19.40 13.11
CA ASN A 318 -10.52 20.56 13.52
C ASN A 318 -11.94 20.16 13.93
N THR A 319 -12.49 20.80 15.01
CA THR A 319 -13.88 20.59 15.46
C THR A 319 -14.93 21.27 14.57
N GLY A 320 -14.52 22.25 13.76
CA GLY A 320 -15.46 23.09 13.02
C GLY A 320 -16.37 23.91 13.95
N ARG A 321 -17.65 24.04 13.57
CA ARG A 321 -18.68 24.74 14.37
C ARG A 321 -19.40 23.85 15.39
N PHE A 322 -18.88 22.67 15.67
CA PHE A 322 -19.51 21.73 16.58
C PHE A 322 -19.35 22.24 18.03
N THR A 323 -20.39 22.89 18.54
CA THR A 323 -20.56 23.19 19.96
C THR A 323 -21.44 22.11 20.54
N GLY A 324 -20.82 21.15 21.25
CA GLY A 324 -21.52 19.99 21.82
C GLY A 324 -22.80 20.37 22.58
N SER A 325 -23.82 19.57 22.45
CA SER A 325 -25.14 19.73 23.12
C SER A 325 -25.08 19.32 24.59
N GLY A 326 -24.12 19.78 25.37
CA GLY A 326 -24.10 19.32 26.76
C GLY A 326 -22.91 19.71 27.63
N GLY A 327 -22.37 20.90 27.49
CA GLY A 327 -21.56 21.51 28.55
C GLY A 327 -20.21 20.86 28.91
N ASN A 328 -19.79 19.79 28.20
CA ASN A 328 -18.48 19.16 28.43
C ASN A 328 -17.62 19.22 27.16
N LEU A 329 -16.72 20.19 27.10
CA LEU A 329 -15.80 20.40 26.02
C LEU A 329 -14.91 19.15 25.78
N GLU A 330 -14.40 18.55 26.84
CA GLU A 330 -13.54 17.36 26.78
C GLU A 330 -14.23 16.18 26.08
N ALA A 331 -15.50 15.91 26.40
CA ALA A 331 -16.27 14.84 25.75
C ALA A 331 -16.50 15.13 24.24
N THR A 332 -16.73 16.39 23.89
CA THR A 332 -16.90 16.83 22.51
C THR A 332 -15.61 16.64 21.72
N VAL A 333 -14.49 17.09 22.24
CA VAL A 333 -13.15 16.96 21.65
C VAL A 333 -12.79 15.50 21.47
N THR A 334 -13.01 14.68 22.53
CA THR A 334 -12.72 13.24 22.48
C THR A 334 -13.54 12.55 21.38
N SER A 335 -14.84 12.84 21.29
CA SER A 335 -15.70 12.27 20.24
C SER A 335 -15.23 12.66 18.85
N ASN A 336 -14.88 13.94 18.63
CA ASN A 336 -14.35 14.41 17.34
C ASN A 336 -13.02 13.75 17.00
N ASN A 337 -12.11 13.60 17.94
CA ASN A 337 -10.82 12.95 17.73
C ASN A 337 -10.96 11.45 17.40
N LEU A 338 -11.90 10.74 18.04
CA LEU A 338 -12.17 9.34 17.72
C LEU A 338 -12.72 9.18 16.29
N GLU A 339 -13.65 10.03 15.89
CA GLU A 339 -14.18 10.07 14.52
C GLU A 339 -13.07 10.43 13.52
N ALA A 340 -12.21 11.40 13.88
CA ALA A 340 -11.04 11.77 13.09
C ALA A 340 -10.07 10.60 12.90
N ALA A 341 -9.80 9.82 13.95
CA ALA A 341 -8.90 8.66 13.86
C ALA A 341 -9.40 7.61 12.86
N GLU A 342 -10.71 7.32 12.85
CA GLU A 342 -11.34 6.41 11.89
C GLU A 342 -11.20 6.94 10.45
N GLU A 343 -11.50 8.21 10.24
CA GLU A 343 -11.42 8.84 8.92
C GLU A 343 -9.97 8.99 8.43
N ILE A 344 -9.03 9.32 9.31
CA ILE A 344 -7.60 9.40 8.97
C ILE A 344 -7.11 8.06 8.41
N VAL A 345 -7.41 6.94 9.09
CA VAL A 345 -6.99 5.62 8.60
C VAL A 345 -7.63 5.31 7.25
N ARG A 346 -8.90 5.67 7.04
CA ARG A 346 -9.55 5.52 5.73
C ARG A 346 -8.84 6.34 4.66
N GLN A 347 -8.46 7.59 4.95
CA GLN A 347 -7.73 8.46 4.02
C GLN A 347 -6.30 7.97 3.74
N LEU A 348 -5.60 7.41 4.75
CA LEU A 348 -4.29 6.80 4.56
C LEU A 348 -4.35 5.64 3.56
N ARG A 349 -5.38 4.79 3.65
CA ARG A 349 -5.62 3.67 2.74
C ARG A 349 -6.02 4.17 1.35
N LEU A 350 -7.04 5.03 1.27
CA LEU A 350 -7.62 5.52 0.01
C LEU A 350 -6.61 6.29 -0.84
N ARG A 351 -5.86 7.19 -0.22
CA ARG A 351 -4.87 8.02 -0.90
C ARG A 351 -3.51 7.33 -1.03
N ASP A 352 -3.35 6.12 -0.46
CA ASP A 352 -2.08 5.40 -0.30
C ASP A 352 -0.96 6.29 0.26
N LEU A 353 -1.29 7.05 1.32
CA LEU A 353 -0.32 7.89 2.00
C LEU A 353 0.68 7.03 2.78
N GLY A 354 1.96 7.28 2.60
CA GLY A 354 3.02 6.52 3.25
C GLY A 354 4.24 7.38 3.58
N GLY A 355 5.23 6.75 4.16
CA GLY A 355 6.36 7.44 4.78
C GLY A 355 6.01 7.85 6.21
N ILE A 356 6.51 9.00 6.63
CA ILE A 356 6.23 9.59 7.95
C ILE A 356 4.91 10.36 7.86
N VAL A 357 3.99 10.10 8.79
CA VAL A 357 2.74 10.85 8.95
C VAL A 357 2.68 11.41 10.36
N VAL A 358 2.42 12.70 10.46
CA VAL A 358 2.25 13.42 11.73
C VAL A 358 0.81 13.90 11.81
N ILE A 359 0.14 13.59 12.91
CA ILE A 359 -1.26 13.95 13.14
C ILE A 359 -1.34 14.88 14.34
N ASP A 360 -1.94 16.03 14.15
CA ASP A 360 -2.25 17.01 15.18
C ASP A 360 -3.72 16.84 15.59
N PHE A 361 -3.96 16.04 16.64
CA PHE A 361 -5.28 15.90 17.22
C PHE A 361 -5.58 17.07 18.15
N ILE A 362 -6.86 17.37 18.33
CA ILE A 362 -7.27 18.41 19.27
C ILE A 362 -6.88 17.99 20.68
N ASP A 363 -6.29 18.93 21.43
CA ASP A 363 -5.79 18.67 22.78
C ASP A 363 -6.88 18.11 23.70
N MET A 364 -6.53 17.02 24.40
CA MET A 364 -7.34 16.39 25.43
C MET A 364 -6.63 16.47 26.77
N VAL A 365 -7.35 16.91 27.80
CA VAL A 365 -6.80 17.11 29.15
C VAL A 365 -6.59 15.76 29.83
N LEU A 366 -7.56 14.83 29.72
CA LEU A 366 -7.55 13.57 30.43
C LEU A 366 -6.63 12.53 29.76
N PRO A 367 -5.64 11.96 30.47
CA PRO A 367 -4.77 10.92 29.93
C PRO A 367 -5.54 9.69 29.40
N SER A 368 -6.64 9.30 30.08
CA SER A 368 -7.50 8.20 29.64
C SER A 368 -8.12 8.41 28.26
N ASN A 369 -8.43 9.66 27.88
CA ASN A 369 -8.96 9.97 26.55
C ASN A 369 -7.89 9.88 25.47
N ARG A 370 -6.63 10.23 25.81
CA ARG A 370 -5.48 10.06 24.90
C ARG A 370 -5.19 8.59 24.65
N GLU A 371 -5.25 7.75 25.68
CA GLU A 371 -5.10 6.30 25.53
C GLU A 371 -6.24 5.70 24.69
N LEU A 372 -7.48 6.14 24.90
CA LEU A 372 -8.63 5.72 24.11
C LEU A 372 -8.46 6.08 22.63
N LEU A 373 -7.98 7.29 22.34
CA LEU A 373 -7.70 7.75 20.99
C LEU A 373 -6.63 6.88 20.31
N LEU A 374 -5.49 6.67 20.99
CA LEU A 374 -4.40 5.87 20.46
C LEU A 374 -4.85 4.43 20.19
N ARG A 375 -5.62 3.84 21.10
CA ARG A 375 -6.22 2.51 20.94
C ARG A 375 -7.12 2.47 19.70
N ARG A 376 -8.04 3.44 19.54
CA ARG A 376 -8.92 3.55 18.38
C ARG A 376 -8.13 3.65 17.06
N LEU A 377 -7.08 4.47 17.02
CA LEU A 377 -6.22 4.61 15.85
C LEU A 377 -5.54 3.28 15.48
N VAL A 378 -4.98 2.57 16.47
CA VAL A 378 -4.32 1.27 16.27
C VAL A 378 -5.32 0.20 15.81
N GLU A 379 -6.53 0.17 16.38
CA GLU A 379 -7.60 -0.75 15.96
C GLU A 379 -8.03 -0.50 14.51
N CYS A 380 -8.20 0.77 14.12
CA CYS A 380 -8.52 1.12 12.74
C CYS A 380 -7.40 0.71 11.77
N LEU A 381 -6.13 0.93 12.15
CA LEU A 381 -4.97 0.49 11.39
C LEU A 381 -4.85 -1.03 11.28
N GLY A 382 -5.51 -1.80 12.14
CA GLY A 382 -5.60 -3.25 12.03
C GLY A 382 -6.24 -3.72 10.71
N ARG A 383 -7.07 -2.90 10.07
CA ARG A 383 -7.66 -3.16 8.73
C ARG A 383 -6.69 -2.86 7.59
N ASP A 384 -5.67 -2.03 7.83
CA ASP A 384 -4.64 -1.74 6.84
C ASP A 384 -3.68 -2.92 6.70
N ARG A 385 -3.57 -3.46 5.51
CA ARG A 385 -2.70 -4.63 5.21
C ARG A 385 -1.25 -4.25 5.04
N THR A 386 -0.94 -2.95 4.98
CA THR A 386 0.42 -2.47 4.84
C THR A 386 1.17 -2.54 6.17
N ARG A 387 2.49 -2.57 6.08
CA ARG A 387 3.33 -2.44 7.27
C ARG A 387 3.26 -1.00 7.76
N HIS A 388 2.87 -0.83 9.01
CA HIS A 388 2.81 0.46 9.69
C HIS A 388 3.33 0.32 11.12
N GLN A 389 3.74 1.43 11.69
CA GLN A 389 4.16 1.54 13.08
C GLN A 389 3.66 2.87 13.63
N VAL A 390 2.94 2.83 14.74
CA VAL A 390 2.46 4.01 15.47
C VAL A 390 3.40 4.26 16.64
N ALA A 391 3.87 5.49 16.79
CA ALA A 391 4.60 5.94 17.97
C ALA A 391 3.61 6.45 19.02
N GLU A 392 4.08 6.54 20.27
CA GLU A 392 3.33 7.18 21.35
C GLU A 392 3.06 8.66 21.04
N VAL A 393 2.07 9.23 21.76
CA VAL A 393 1.78 10.66 21.70
C VAL A 393 3.01 11.44 22.19
N THR A 394 3.47 12.37 21.40
CA THR A 394 4.63 13.22 21.76
C THR A 394 4.28 14.15 22.92
N SER A 395 5.30 14.78 23.55
CA SER A 395 5.12 15.80 24.58
C SER A 395 4.31 17.03 24.12
N LEU A 396 4.24 17.24 22.81
CA LEU A 396 3.48 18.31 22.16
C LEU A 396 2.07 17.90 21.73
N GLY A 397 1.59 16.70 22.11
CA GLY A 397 0.25 16.21 21.73
C GLY A 397 0.14 15.59 20.34
N LEU A 398 1.24 15.54 19.57
CA LEU A 398 1.24 14.98 18.22
C LEU A 398 1.32 13.46 18.23
N VAL A 399 0.64 12.81 17.29
CA VAL A 399 0.80 11.38 17.01
C VAL A 399 1.62 11.20 15.74
N GLN A 400 2.68 10.41 15.84
CA GLN A 400 3.54 10.06 14.71
C GLN A 400 3.32 8.61 14.32
N LEU A 401 3.21 8.35 13.02
CA LEU A 401 3.21 7.00 12.47
C LEU A 401 4.06 6.89 11.20
N THR A 402 4.47 5.67 10.90
CA THR A 402 5.07 5.33 9.61
C THR A 402 4.23 4.28 8.91
N ARG A 403 4.07 4.40 7.59
CA ARG A 403 3.30 3.48 6.76
C ARG A 403 4.02 3.17 5.45
N LYS A 404 4.05 1.90 5.05
CA LYS A 404 4.56 1.50 3.73
C LYS A 404 3.48 1.74 2.68
N ARG A 405 3.84 2.33 1.53
CA ARG A 405 2.94 2.47 0.36
C ARG A 405 2.84 1.14 -0.40
N ILE A 406 1.71 0.93 -1.06
CA ILE A 406 1.47 -0.25 -1.92
C ILE A 406 1.81 0.07 -3.38
N GLY A 407 1.35 1.22 -3.87
CA GLY A 407 1.49 1.62 -5.26
C GLY A 407 1.72 3.11 -5.44
N THR A 408 1.25 3.64 -6.55
CA THR A 408 1.20 5.07 -6.82
C THR A 408 0.06 5.68 -6.00
N GLY A 409 0.36 6.74 -5.24
CA GLY A 409 -0.67 7.43 -4.44
C GLY A 409 -1.77 8.03 -5.31
N LEU A 410 -2.97 8.20 -4.72
CA LEU A 410 -4.13 8.69 -5.44
C LEU A 410 -3.86 10.04 -6.12
N ALA A 411 -3.28 11.00 -5.41
CA ALA A 411 -2.94 12.30 -5.98
C ALA A 411 -1.96 12.18 -7.16
N GLU A 412 -0.92 11.35 -7.02
CA GLU A 412 0.08 11.13 -8.06
C GLU A 412 -0.51 10.47 -9.32
N ALA A 413 -1.60 9.70 -9.17
CA ALA A 413 -2.29 9.06 -10.30
C ALA A 413 -3.21 10.02 -11.07
N PHE A 414 -3.73 11.06 -10.41
CA PHE A 414 -4.75 11.97 -10.97
C PHE A 414 -4.33 13.43 -11.06
N THR A 415 -3.11 13.80 -10.64
CA THR A 415 -2.64 15.18 -10.66
C THR A 415 -1.22 15.26 -11.22
N GLU A 416 -0.89 16.41 -11.74
CA GLU A 416 0.47 16.81 -12.12
C GLU A 416 0.83 18.13 -11.44
N GLU A 417 2.12 18.44 -11.36
CA GLU A 417 2.57 19.68 -10.75
C GLU A 417 2.10 20.89 -11.57
N CYS A 418 1.56 21.89 -10.88
CA CYS A 418 1.08 23.10 -11.52
C CYS A 418 2.24 23.98 -12.00
N ASP A 419 2.37 24.20 -13.31
CA ASP A 419 3.42 25.01 -13.93
C ASP A 419 3.46 26.46 -13.43
N HIS A 420 2.34 26.99 -12.92
CA HIS A 420 2.24 28.36 -12.44
C HIS A 420 2.81 28.56 -11.04
N CYS A 421 2.48 27.68 -10.09
CA CYS A 421 2.85 27.81 -8.70
C CYS A 421 3.91 26.80 -8.23
N HIS A 422 4.30 25.85 -9.08
CA HIS A 422 5.28 24.79 -8.78
C HIS A 422 4.99 24.12 -7.42
N GLY A 423 3.73 23.76 -7.19
CA GLY A 423 3.28 23.10 -5.98
C GLY A 423 3.09 24.00 -4.75
N SER A 424 3.40 25.32 -4.84
CA SER A 424 3.28 26.23 -3.68
C SER A 424 1.84 26.56 -3.28
N GLY A 425 0.90 26.49 -4.23
CA GLY A 425 -0.52 26.85 -4.00
C GLY A 425 -0.79 28.34 -3.87
N TYR A 426 0.22 29.20 -4.05
CA TYR A 426 0.12 30.64 -3.87
C TYR A 426 0.51 31.41 -5.14
N LEU A 427 -0.17 32.54 -5.35
CA LEU A 427 0.25 33.53 -6.35
C LEU A 427 1.34 34.41 -5.74
N ARG A 428 2.43 34.63 -6.47
CA ARG A 428 3.48 35.58 -6.09
C ARG A 428 3.20 36.95 -6.66
N PHE A 429 3.43 37.97 -5.84
CA PHE A 429 3.35 39.38 -6.22
C PHE A 429 4.69 40.07 -5.89
N ASP A 430 5.07 41.01 -6.72
CA ASP A 430 6.31 41.78 -6.53
C ASP A 430 6.23 42.74 -5.33
N ASN A 431 5.02 43.12 -4.91
CA ASN A 431 4.76 43.97 -3.77
C ASN A 431 3.87 43.25 -2.74
N PRO A 432 3.98 43.63 -1.44
CA PRO A 432 3.09 43.13 -0.40
C PRO A 432 1.61 43.37 -0.78
N VAL A 433 0.78 42.33 -0.60
CA VAL A 433 -0.66 42.39 -0.83
C VAL A 433 -1.40 42.38 0.50
N ASP A 434 -2.55 43.06 0.55
CA ASP A 434 -3.44 43.00 1.70
C ASP A 434 -4.19 41.65 1.68
N SER A 435 -3.75 40.69 2.50
CA SER A 435 -4.35 39.37 2.62
C SER A 435 -5.67 39.37 3.41
N GLN A 436 -6.04 40.50 4.03
CA GLN A 436 -7.27 40.64 4.81
C GLN A 436 -8.41 41.30 4.02
N ALA A 437 -8.18 41.72 2.77
CA ALA A 437 -9.25 42.21 1.92
C ALA A 437 -10.28 41.08 1.74
N PRO A 438 -11.59 41.29 2.05
CA PRO A 438 -12.60 40.29 1.82
C PRO A 438 -12.59 39.93 0.34
N ALA A 439 -12.73 38.64 0.05
CA ALA A 439 -12.90 38.13 -1.32
C ALA A 439 -14.27 38.64 -1.83
N ASP A 440 -14.31 39.91 -2.25
CA ASP A 440 -15.46 40.50 -2.87
C ASP A 440 -15.60 39.87 -4.26
N GLY A 441 -16.76 39.24 -4.51
CA GLY A 441 -17.12 38.58 -5.78
C GLY A 441 -17.28 39.62 -6.90
N GLY A 442 -16.23 40.35 -7.20
CA GLY A 442 -16.20 41.41 -8.23
C GLY A 442 -15.53 40.91 -9.49
N GLU A 443 -16.31 40.88 -10.55
CA GLU A 443 -15.91 40.70 -11.95
C GLU A 443 -14.53 41.28 -12.27
N ARG A 444 -13.62 40.46 -12.75
CA ARG A 444 -12.34 40.95 -13.34
C ARG A 444 -12.69 41.83 -14.55
N ARG A 445 -12.74 43.13 -14.35
CA ARG A 445 -12.77 44.11 -15.44
C ARG A 445 -11.51 43.96 -16.28
N SER A 446 -11.66 43.38 -17.45
CA SER A 446 -10.65 43.41 -18.52
C SER A 446 -10.37 44.85 -18.88
N GLY A 447 -9.22 45.38 -18.46
CA GLY A 447 -8.73 46.68 -18.84
C GLY A 447 -8.43 46.76 -20.33
N ARG A 448 -9.40 47.21 -21.12
CA ARG A 448 -9.29 47.55 -22.52
C ARG A 448 -8.45 48.85 -22.62
N ARG A 449 -7.16 48.72 -22.90
CA ARG A 449 -6.27 49.84 -23.24
C ARG A 449 -6.81 50.49 -24.53
N ARG A 450 -7.48 51.65 -24.38
CA ARG A 450 -7.78 52.58 -25.47
C ARG A 450 -6.44 53.17 -25.97
N ARG A 451 -6.00 52.78 -27.16
CA ARG A 451 -5.01 53.56 -27.93
C ARG A 451 -5.69 54.86 -28.31
N LYS A 452 -5.17 56.02 -27.83
CA LYS A 452 -5.39 57.35 -28.41
C LYS A 452 -4.41 57.51 -29.58
N ASN A 453 -4.92 57.56 -30.77
CA ASN A 453 -4.22 58.18 -31.90
C ASN A 453 -4.43 59.69 -31.77
N GLY A 454 -3.38 60.46 -31.91
CA GLY A 454 -3.25 61.85 -32.17
C GLY A 454 -1.82 62.12 -32.59
#